data_c891b0c315980755a9daca97bb6d4c8e
#
_entry.id   c891b0c315980755a9daca97bb6d4c8e
#
_cell.length_a   1.000
_cell.length_b   1.000
_cell.length_c   1.000
_cell.angle_alpha   90.00
_cell.angle_beta   90.00
_cell.angle_gamma   90.00
#
_symmetry.space_group_name_H-M   'P 1'
#
loop_
_entity.id
_entity.type
_entity.pdbx_description
1 polymer ?
#
loop_
_entity_poly.entity_id
_entity_poly.type
_entity_poly.pdbx_seq_one_letter_code
_entity_poly.pdbx_strand_id
1 'polypeptide(L)'
;MPVQRKPRKASAAKSVANPGVPQSESAVEPAISKGTAKRVLLVDDDSEIVESMRTVLESRGYEILIARDGNQGLVMAERDNPDLVVLDMMMPKRSGFLVLEKLRRNSSVPMRVIMITANEGSRHKAYAEMLGVDDYIRKPFAMDRLLESIDRLLS
;
A
#
# COMPACT_ATOMS: atom_id res chain seq x y z
N MET A 1 -37.21 -36.00 -32.34
CA MET A 1 -36.90 -35.61 -31.84
C MET A 1 -36.31 -35.24 -31.21
N PRO A 2 -36.38 -35.56 -31.24
CA PRO A 2 -35.84 -34.98 -30.56
C PRO A 2 -35.23 -34.46 -29.91
N VAL A 3 -35.28 -34.64 -30.06
CA VAL A 3 -34.80 -34.00 -29.35
C VAL A 3 -34.18 -33.61 -28.55
N GLN A 4 -33.99 -33.52 -28.35
CA GLN A 4 -33.54 -33.07 -27.67
C GLN A 4 -32.82 -32.59 -26.92
N ARG A 5 -33.01 -32.89 -27.24
CA ARG A 5 -32.46 -32.46 -26.59
C ARG A 5 -31.82 -31.77 -25.86
N LYS A 6 -31.88 -31.83 -25.95
CA LYS A 6 -31.43 -31.09 -25.33
C LYS A 6 -30.80 -30.64 -24.44
N PRO A 7 -31.06 -31.25 -24.82
CA PRO A 7 -30.52 -30.66 -23.91
C PRO A 7 -29.90 -30.41 -23.26
N ARG A 8 -29.83 -30.40 -23.30
CA ARG A 8 -29.31 -30.01 -22.56
C ARG A 8 -28.55 -29.47 -21.94
N LYS A 9 -28.43 -29.49 -22.09
CA LYS A 9 -27.90 -28.89 -21.48
C LYS A 9 -27.35 -28.32 -20.71
N ALA A 10 -27.68 -28.92 -21.25
CA ALA A 10 -27.34 -28.29 -20.40
C ALA A 10 -26.86 -27.95 -19.69
N SER A 11 -26.92 -28.24 -19.81
CA SER A 11 -26.47 -27.75 -18.88
C SER A 11 -25.82 -27.44 -18.24
N ALA A 12 -25.81 -27.73 -18.46
CA ALA A 12 -25.26 -27.26 -17.60
C ALA A 12 -24.61 -26.82 -17.10
N ALA A 13 -24.53 -27.03 -17.36
CA ALA A 13 -24.03 -26.44 -16.61
C ALA A 13 -23.54 -25.99 -16.06
N LYS A 14 -23.53 -26.01 -16.05
CA LYS A 14 -23.21 -25.39 -15.26
C LYS A 14 -22.67 -25.13 -14.43
N SER A 15 -22.82 -25.60 -14.78
CA SER A 15 -22.46 -25.21 -13.75
C SER A 15 -21.80 -25.09 -13.08
N VAL A 16 -21.80 -25.39 -13.41
CA VAL A 16 -21.24 -25.14 -12.51
C VAL A 16 -20.66 -24.76 -11.91
N ALA A 17 -20.61 -24.91 -12.01
CA ALA A 17 -20.13 -24.39 -11.19
C ALA A 17 -19.69 -24.28 -10.54
N ASN A 18 -19.50 -24.44 -10.59
CA ASN A 18 -19.08 -24.05 -9.62
C ASN A 18 -18.66 -23.93 -8.90
N PRO A 19 -19.01 -24.31 -9.11
CA PRO A 19 -18.58 -24.09 -8.17
C PRO A 19 -17.93 -23.85 -7.53
N GLY A 20 -17.61 -23.73 -7.59
CA GLY A 20 -16.89 -23.45 -6.78
C GLY A 20 -16.28 -22.97 -6.55
N VAL A 21 -16.11 -23.02 -6.91
CA VAL A 21 -15.44 -22.45 -6.50
C VAL A 21 -15.04 -21.80 -6.13
N PRO A 22 -15.01 -21.81 -6.19
CA PRO A 22 -14.54 -21.06 -5.65
C PRO A 22 -14.13 -20.41 -5.28
N GLN A 23 -13.97 -20.30 -5.45
CA GLN A 23 -13.55 -19.61 -4.98
C GLN A 23 -13.25 -18.71 -4.82
N SER A 24 -13.43 -18.79 -5.14
CA SER A 24 -13.22 -17.82 -4.84
C SER A 24 -12.95 -17.11 -4.61
N GLU A 25 -13.03 -17.22 -4.83
CA GLU A 25 -12.79 -16.49 -4.46
C GLU A 25 -12.47 -15.72 -4.38
N SER A 26 -12.45 -15.81 -4.69
CA SER A 26 -12.14 -15.07 -4.50
C SER A 26 -12.04 -14.36 -4.71
N ALA A 27 -12.24 -14.36 -5.17
CA ALA A 27 -12.19 -13.68 -5.24
C ALA A 27 -12.53 -12.93 -5.27
N VAL A 28 -13.02 -12.98 -5.63
CA VAL A 28 -13.31 -12.17 -5.49
C VAL A 28 -13.31 -11.31 -5.01
N GLU A 29 -13.83 -11.30 -5.17
CA GLU A 29 -13.55 -10.43 -4.25
C GLU A 29 -12.62 -9.35 -4.46
N PRO A 30 -11.78 -9.38 -5.16
CA PRO A 30 -10.81 -8.33 -5.31
C PRO A 30 -11.35 -7.04 -5.86
N ALA A 31 -12.25 -7.14 -6.78
CA ALA A 31 -12.81 -5.93 -7.37
C ALA A 31 -13.52 -5.07 -6.32
N ILE A 32 -14.18 -5.73 -5.40
CA ILE A 32 -14.90 -5.03 -4.35
C ILE A 32 -13.93 -4.33 -3.41
N SER A 33 -12.86 -5.01 -3.02
CA SER A 33 -11.89 -4.41 -2.13
C SER A 33 -11.23 -3.21 -2.75
N LYS A 34 -10.97 -3.24 -4.04
CA LYS A 34 -10.32 -2.12 -4.70
C LYS A 34 -11.11 -0.84 -4.60
N GLY A 35 -12.43 -0.91 -4.55
CA GLY A 35 -13.24 0.28 -4.48
C GLY A 35 -13.25 0.92 -3.12
N THR A 36 -12.89 0.19 -2.07
CA THR A 36 -13.05 0.70 -0.71
C THR A 36 -11.76 0.72 0.11
N ALA A 37 -10.87 -0.23 -0.12
CA ALA A 37 -9.66 -0.33 0.69
C ALA A 37 -8.65 0.72 0.29
N LYS A 38 -8.12 1.44 1.28
CA LYS A 38 -7.03 2.35 1.04
C LYS A 38 -5.73 1.57 0.95
N ARG A 39 -4.83 2.06 0.11
CA ARG A 39 -3.59 1.35 -0.20
C ARG A 39 -2.41 2.13 0.37
N VAL A 40 -1.57 1.42 1.10
CA VAL A 40 -0.40 2.00 1.76
C VAL A 40 0.85 1.30 1.25
N LEU A 41 1.80 2.08 0.77
CA LEU A 41 3.10 1.57 0.33
C LEU A 41 4.11 1.79 1.45
N LEU A 42 4.73 0.70 1.90
CA LEU A 42 5.79 0.77 2.91
C LEU A 42 7.13 0.68 2.21
N VAL A 43 7.97 1.69 2.39
CA VAL A 43 9.30 1.74 1.77
C VAL A 43 10.34 1.76 2.87
N ASP A 44 10.94 0.60 3.12
CA ASP A 44 11.90 0.44 4.21
C ASP A 44 12.68 -0.85 3.96
N ASP A 45 13.98 -0.84 4.21
CA ASP A 45 14.82 -2.02 4.02
C ASP A 45 14.87 -2.92 5.26
N ASP A 46 14.29 -2.49 6.37
CA ASP A 46 14.26 -3.28 7.60
C ASP A 46 13.05 -4.22 7.59
N SER A 47 13.32 -5.51 7.38
CA SER A 47 12.24 -6.49 7.26
C SER A 47 11.38 -6.62 8.49
N GLU A 48 11.96 -6.48 9.69
CA GLU A 48 11.20 -6.61 10.93
C GLU A 48 10.19 -5.48 11.07
N ILE A 49 10.62 -4.27 10.80
CA ILE A 49 9.73 -3.12 10.88
C ILE A 49 8.62 -3.23 9.85
N VAL A 50 9.00 -3.63 8.63
CA VAL A 50 8.03 -3.76 7.54
C VAL A 50 6.96 -4.79 7.90
N GLU A 51 7.37 -5.96 8.42
CA GLU A 51 6.40 -7.00 8.77
C GLU A 51 5.50 -6.56 9.92
N SER A 52 6.06 -5.86 10.91
CA SER A 52 5.25 -5.35 12.00
C SER A 52 4.21 -4.34 11.52
N MET A 53 4.63 -3.43 10.67
CA MET A 53 3.71 -2.45 10.11
C MET A 53 2.64 -3.11 9.26
N ARG A 54 3.05 -4.05 8.41
CA ARG A 54 2.12 -4.73 7.52
C ARG A 54 1.04 -5.46 8.31
N THR A 55 1.45 -6.22 9.32
CA THR A 55 0.51 -7.01 10.12
C THR A 55 -0.56 -6.12 10.75
N VAL A 56 -0.13 -5.03 11.36
CA VAL A 56 -1.07 -4.14 12.04
C VAL A 56 -1.97 -3.41 11.05
N LEU A 57 -1.39 -2.93 9.96
CA LEU A 57 -2.17 -2.17 8.99
C LEU A 57 -3.16 -3.05 8.24
N GLU A 58 -2.78 -4.26 7.90
CA GLU A 58 -3.73 -5.19 7.26
C GLU A 58 -4.88 -5.52 8.19
N SER A 59 -4.61 -5.62 9.50
CA SER A 59 -5.69 -5.87 10.45
C SER A 59 -6.68 -4.71 10.55
N ARG A 60 -6.28 -3.53 10.08
CA ARG A 60 -7.15 -2.35 10.04
C ARG A 60 -7.83 -2.17 8.70
N GLY A 61 -7.65 -3.10 7.78
CA GLY A 61 -8.32 -3.06 6.48
C GLY A 61 -7.56 -2.36 5.37
N TYR A 62 -6.32 -1.98 5.61
CA TYR A 62 -5.50 -1.36 4.56
C TYR A 62 -4.89 -2.43 3.67
N GLU A 63 -4.78 -2.11 2.40
CA GLU A 63 -4.07 -2.95 1.44
C GLU A 63 -2.61 -2.49 1.40
N ILE A 64 -1.67 -3.43 1.58
CA ILE A 64 -0.27 -3.07 1.79
C ILE A 64 0.60 -3.47 0.60
N LEU A 65 1.42 -2.52 0.16
CA LEU A 65 2.46 -2.76 -0.83
C LEU A 65 3.80 -2.53 -0.14
N ILE A 66 4.83 -3.24 -0.56
CA ILE A 66 6.14 -3.19 0.10
C ILE A 66 7.24 -2.98 -0.92
N ALA A 67 8.10 -2.01 -0.65
CA ALA A 67 9.34 -1.77 -1.40
C ALA A 67 10.50 -1.79 -0.42
N ARG A 68 11.61 -2.36 -0.84
CA ARG A 68 12.77 -2.58 0.04
C ARG A 68 13.89 -1.57 -0.13
N ASP A 69 13.78 -0.70 -1.12
CA ASP A 69 14.75 0.37 -1.29
C ASP A 69 14.06 1.54 -1.99
N GLY A 70 14.78 2.66 -2.07
CA GLY A 70 14.20 3.88 -2.61
C GLY A 70 13.86 3.79 -4.09
N ASN A 71 14.65 3.08 -4.87
CA ASN A 71 14.35 2.94 -6.31
C ASN A 71 13.08 2.14 -6.52
N GLN A 72 12.97 1.02 -5.81
CA GLN A 72 11.76 0.20 -5.88
C GLN A 72 10.54 0.99 -5.38
N GLY A 73 10.73 1.75 -4.30
CA GLY A 73 9.65 2.56 -3.75
C GLY A 73 9.12 3.56 -4.75
N LEU A 74 10.02 4.25 -5.45
CA LEU A 74 9.61 5.23 -6.44
C LEU A 74 8.86 4.58 -7.60
N VAL A 75 9.38 3.46 -8.11
CA VAL A 75 8.73 2.74 -9.21
C VAL A 75 7.33 2.28 -8.79
N MET A 76 7.21 1.71 -7.60
CA MET A 76 5.92 1.21 -7.14
C MET A 76 4.94 2.34 -6.87
N ALA A 77 5.41 3.46 -6.33
CA ALA A 77 4.53 4.60 -6.08
C ALA A 77 3.96 5.13 -7.38
N GLU A 78 4.78 5.21 -8.40
CA GLU A 78 4.33 5.73 -9.70
C GLU A 78 3.43 4.75 -10.44
N ARG A 79 3.75 3.47 -10.33
CA ARG A 79 2.99 2.44 -11.03
C ARG A 79 1.65 2.13 -10.34
N ASP A 80 1.69 1.99 -9.02
CA ASP A 80 0.55 1.47 -8.27
C ASP A 80 -0.31 2.56 -7.63
N ASN A 81 0.18 3.78 -7.60
CA ASN A 81 -0.59 4.95 -7.15
C ASN A 81 -1.24 4.74 -5.78
N PRO A 82 -0.45 4.44 -4.75
CA PRO A 82 -1.04 4.23 -3.42
C PRO A 82 -1.60 5.51 -2.84
N ASP A 83 -2.47 5.38 -1.86
CA ASP A 83 -3.06 6.54 -1.19
C ASP A 83 -2.08 7.19 -0.23
N LEU A 84 -1.15 6.40 0.32
CA LEU A 84 -0.17 6.90 1.27
C LEU A 84 1.10 6.09 1.17
N VAL A 85 2.24 6.74 1.38
CA VAL A 85 3.55 6.11 1.43
C VAL A 85 4.17 6.34 2.80
N VAL A 86 4.61 5.26 3.45
CA VAL A 86 5.43 5.34 4.65
C VAL A 86 6.87 5.14 4.18
N LEU A 87 7.70 6.15 4.35
CA LEU A 87 8.98 6.24 3.66
C LEU A 87 10.12 6.39 4.65
N ASP A 88 11.00 5.39 4.70
CA ASP A 88 12.21 5.46 5.51
C ASP A 88 13.19 6.45 4.89
N MET A 89 13.75 7.33 5.70
CA MET A 89 14.70 8.32 5.24
C MET A 89 16.04 7.70 4.85
N MET A 90 16.49 6.71 5.59
CA MET A 90 17.84 6.15 5.42
C MET A 90 17.76 4.78 4.77
N MET A 91 17.96 4.73 3.47
CA MET A 91 17.91 3.47 2.72
C MET A 91 19.04 3.40 1.72
N PRO A 92 19.45 2.18 1.34
CA PRO A 92 20.41 2.03 0.25
C PRO A 92 19.79 2.46 -1.08
N LYS A 93 20.65 2.78 -2.03
CA LYS A 93 20.35 3.12 -3.41
C LYS A 93 19.73 4.49 -3.62
N ARG A 94 18.75 4.86 -2.79
CA ARG A 94 18.16 6.18 -2.93
C ARG A 94 17.57 6.58 -1.59
N SER A 95 17.99 7.72 -1.07
CA SER A 95 17.49 8.20 0.22
C SER A 95 16.02 8.56 0.14
N GLY A 96 15.34 8.52 1.29
CA GLY A 96 13.94 8.90 1.35
C GLY A 96 13.69 10.33 0.91
N PHE A 97 14.64 11.23 1.14
CA PHE A 97 14.49 12.62 0.69
C PHE A 97 14.38 12.70 -0.82
N LEU A 98 15.21 11.95 -1.54
CA LEU A 98 15.16 11.96 -2.99
C LEU A 98 13.86 11.34 -3.52
N VAL A 99 13.39 10.31 -2.85
CA VAL A 99 12.11 9.71 -3.23
C VAL A 99 10.97 10.73 -3.01
N LEU A 100 10.95 11.37 -1.85
CA LEU A 100 9.93 12.37 -1.54
C LEU A 100 9.95 13.51 -2.55
N GLU A 101 11.13 14.01 -2.86
CA GLU A 101 11.28 15.09 -3.83
C GLU A 101 10.69 14.70 -5.18
N LYS A 102 10.99 13.48 -5.64
CA LYS A 102 10.50 13.03 -6.92
C LYS A 102 8.99 12.80 -6.91
N LEU A 103 8.47 12.28 -5.82
CA LEU A 103 7.02 12.06 -5.71
C LEU A 103 6.27 13.38 -5.77
N ARG A 104 6.81 14.42 -5.11
CA ARG A 104 6.16 15.72 -5.11
C ARG A 104 6.25 16.40 -6.46
N ARG A 105 7.34 16.16 -7.19
CA ARG A 105 7.53 16.80 -8.49
C ARG A 105 6.72 16.14 -9.59
N ASN A 106 6.61 14.81 -9.55
CA ASN A 106 6.05 14.05 -10.66
C ASN A 106 4.57 13.72 -10.51
N SER A 107 4.01 13.91 -9.35
CA SER A 107 2.63 13.48 -9.10
C SER A 107 1.65 14.62 -9.41
N SER A 108 0.65 14.32 -10.23
CA SER A 108 -0.41 15.28 -10.50
C SER A 108 -1.44 15.28 -9.36
N VAL A 109 -1.51 14.21 -8.59
CA VAL A 109 -2.40 14.11 -7.45
C VAL A 109 -1.53 13.97 -6.21
N PRO A 110 -1.67 14.87 -5.24
CA PRO A 110 -0.81 14.81 -4.05
C PRO A 110 -1.03 13.50 -3.29
N MET A 111 0.05 12.76 -3.15
CA MET A 111 0.07 11.51 -2.41
C MET A 111 0.47 11.84 -0.98
N ARG A 112 -0.19 11.22 0.00
CA ARG A 112 0.21 11.43 1.39
C ARG A 112 1.52 10.70 1.66
N VAL A 113 2.45 11.35 2.35
CA VAL A 113 3.74 10.76 2.68
C VAL A 113 4.04 10.96 4.16
N ILE A 114 4.30 9.86 4.85
CA ILE A 114 4.82 9.88 6.22
C ILE A 114 6.27 9.44 6.14
N MET A 115 7.18 10.29 6.61
CA MET A 115 8.59 9.92 6.63
C MET A 115 8.96 9.40 8.00
N ILE A 116 9.68 8.27 8.05
CA ILE A 116 10.18 7.73 9.31
C ILE A 116 11.69 7.66 9.27
N THR A 117 12.34 7.85 10.42
CA THR A 117 13.78 7.93 10.46
C THR A 117 14.32 7.67 11.86
N ALA A 118 15.50 7.04 11.90
CA ALA A 118 16.26 6.93 13.16
C ALA A 118 17.04 8.19 13.46
N ASN A 119 17.14 9.11 12.51
CA ASN A 119 17.94 10.31 12.67
C ASN A 119 17.21 11.36 13.51
N GLU A 120 17.89 11.92 14.48
CA GLU A 120 17.28 12.88 15.41
C GLU A 120 17.51 14.34 15.02
N GLY A 121 18.19 14.59 13.92
CA GLY A 121 18.53 15.95 13.55
C GLY A 121 17.33 16.79 13.19
N SER A 122 17.22 17.98 13.81
CA SER A 122 16.12 18.89 13.51
C SER A 122 16.19 19.43 12.08
N ARG A 123 17.39 19.46 11.52
CA ARG A 123 17.56 19.87 10.13
C ARG A 123 16.85 18.94 9.16
N HIS A 124 16.93 17.64 9.42
CA HIS A 124 16.28 16.66 8.55
C HIS A 124 14.76 16.81 8.59
N LYS A 125 14.23 17.08 9.78
CA LYS A 125 12.80 17.30 9.91
C LYS A 125 12.36 18.55 9.14
N ALA A 126 13.11 19.64 9.31
CA ALA A 126 12.80 20.88 8.62
C ALA A 126 12.85 20.70 7.10
N TYR A 127 13.85 19.96 6.62
CA TYR A 127 13.97 19.71 5.19
C TYR A 127 12.82 18.86 4.65
N ALA A 128 12.44 17.83 5.40
CA ALA A 128 11.30 17.00 5.00
C ALA A 128 10.01 17.82 4.94
N GLU A 129 9.82 18.70 5.92
CA GLU A 129 8.65 19.57 5.94
C GLU A 129 8.65 20.54 4.76
N MET A 130 9.82 21.04 4.42
CA MET A 130 9.97 21.93 3.27
C MET A 130 9.63 21.19 1.96
N LEU A 131 9.95 19.92 1.87
CA LEU A 131 9.62 19.10 0.70
C LEU A 131 8.16 18.66 0.68
N GLY A 132 7.41 18.96 1.75
CA GLY A 132 5.97 18.69 1.74
C GLY A 132 5.57 17.35 2.32
N VAL A 133 6.34 16.82 3.29
CA VAL A 133 5.95 15.61 3.98
C VAL A 133 4.71 15.89 4.84
N ASP A 134 3.81 14.92 4.91
CA ASP A 134 2.57 15.10 5.68
C ASP A 134 2.75 14.79 7.16
N ASP A 135 3.69 13.91 7.49
CA ASP A 135 4.05 13.67 8.88
C ASP A 135 5.47 13.13 8.94
N TYR A 136 6.10 13.23 10.10
CA TYR A 136 7.49 12.86 10.30
C TYR A 136 7.59 12.16 11.65
N ILE A 137 8.00 10.89 11.65
CA ILE A 137 8.01 10.05 12.85
C ILE A 137 9.41 9.53 13.09
N ARG A 138 9.88 9.63 14.32
CA ARG A 138 11.21 9.14 14.70
C ARG A 138 11.16 7.71 15.18
N LYS A 139 12.13 6.91 14.77
CA LYS A 139 12.33 5.56 15.27
C LYS A 139 13.11 5.61 16.58
N PRO A 140 12.85 4.75 17.53
CA PRO A 140 11.73 3.80 17.56
C PRO A 140 10.42 4.51 17.86
N PHE A 141 9.34 4.00 17.31
CA PHE A 141 8.02 4.60 17.53
C PHE A 141 7.03 3.54 17.96
N ALA A 142 6.02 3.97 18.71
CA ALA A 142 4.91 3.09 19.02
C ALA A 142 4.04 2.91 17.78
N MET A 143 3.57 1.70 17.55
CA MET A 143 2.73 1.44 16.38
C MET A 143 1.48 2.32 16.38
N ASP A 144 0.95 2.62 17.59
CA ASP A 144 -0.21 3.51 17.71
C ASP A 144 0.05 4.89 17.14
N ARG A 145 1.27 5.38 17.27
CA ARG A 145 1.64 6.68 16.72
C ARG A 145 1.53 6.68 15.18
N LEU A 146 1.98 5.59 14.56
CA LEU A 146 1.90 5.46 13.12
C LEU A 146 0.45 5.30 12.67
N LEU A 147 -0.32 4.48 13.37
CA LEU A 147 -1.73 4.27 13.04
C LEU A 147 -2.53 5.55 13.12
N GLU A 148 -2.29 6.33 14.17
CA GLU A 148 -2.97 7.60 14.35
C GLU A 148 -2.72 8.52 13.15
N SER A 149 -1.48 8.59 12.72
CA SER A 149 -1.11 9.42 11.58
C SER A 149 -1.76 8.95 10.29
N ILE A 150 -1.72 7.64 10.03
CA ILE A 150 -2.31 7.08 8.82
C ILE A 150 -3.82 7.30 8.80
N ASP A 151 -4.49 7.00 9.91
CA ASP A 151 -5.93 7.16 9.98
C ASP A 151 -6.33 8.62 9.77
N ARG A 152 -5.57 9.55 10.34
CA ARG A 152 -5.84 10.97 10.19
C ARG A 152 -5.68 11.42 8.74
N LEU A 153 -4.64 10.93 8.07
CA LEU A 153 -4.33 11.37 6.71
C LEU A 153 -5.24 10.72 5.67
N LEU A 154 -5.79 9.56 5.97
CA LEU A 154 -6.62 8.83 5.01
C LEU A 154 -8.11 8.84 5.35
N SER A 155 -8.50 9.50 6.40
CA SER A 155 -9.93 9.58 6.75
C SER A 155 -10.69 10.61 5.93
#